data_e8e4899fabe12970d53a32213be3b673
#
_entry.id   e8e4899fabe12970d53a32213be3b673
#
_cell.length_a   1.000
_cell.length_b   1.000
_cell.length_c   1.000
_cell.angle_alpha   90.00
_cell.angle_beta   90.00
_cell.angle_gamma   90.00
#
_symmetry.space_group_name_H-M   'P 1'
#
loop_
_entity.id
_entity.type
_entity.pdbx_description
1 polymer ?
#
loop_
_entity_poly.entity_id
_entity_poly.type
_entity_poly.pdbx_seq_one_letter_code
_entity_poly.pdbx_strand_id
1 'polypeptide(L)'
;MAPKAIISYDDTVNDRDALMLGRLLSEAGVELTLAYVRHATQAQSVREEHEEHEAEELLERGAQLLGDLEIERRVIVSPSTAEGLKWLAEQEGADLIVFGSDYRTAASHVSPQHSTQALLEGGPAAIAIAPASFSTRHVPEIRAVGILADPGDDATIATARELAERLGARVTRDERQVDLLVVGSRSEAPEGRVLVTAHTQNVIENATVPVLVVARGVPIRFALPIWTA
;
A
#
# COMPACT_ATOMS: atom_id res chain seq x y z
N MET A 1 17.49 -8.02 1.15
CA MET A 1 16.55 -8.14 0.02
C MET A 1 15.72 -6.87 0.04
N ALA A 2 15.40 -6.27 -1.10
CA ALA A 2 14.52 -5.12 -1.14
C ALA A 2 13.11 -5.53 -0.70
N PRO A 3 12.36 -4.69 0.01
CA PRO A 3 10.97 -4.99 0.35
C PRO A 3 10.11 -4.97 -0.91
N LYS A 4 9.06 -5.80 -0.91
CA LYS A 4 8.16 -5.96 -2.04
C LYS A 4 6.80 -5.35 -1.74
N ALA A 5 6.26 -4.57 -2.68
CA ALA A 5 4.94 -3.99 -2.59
C ALA A 5 4.04 -4.44 -3.74
N ILE A 6 2.81 -4.79 -3.41
CA ILE A 6 1.74 -5.03 -4.38
C ILE A 6 0.87 -3.78 -4.43
N ILE A 7 0.72 -3.17 -5.60
CA ILE A 7 -0.23 -2.07 -5.83
C ILE A 7 -1.54 -2.67 -6.34
N SER A 8 -2.62 -2.50 -5.59
CA SER A 8 -3.97 -2.83 -6.05
C SER A 8 -4.42 -1.82 -7.08
N TYR A 9 -4.76 -2.29 -8.29
CA TYR A 9 -5.12 -1.43 -9.41
C TYR A 9 -6.28 -2.00 -10.22
N ASP A 10 -7.35 -1.23 -10.38
CA ASP A 10 -8.54 -1.57 -11.18
C ASP A 10 -9.03 -0.40 -12.08
N ASP A 11 -8.11 0.54 -12.37
CA ASP A 11 -8.31 1.73 -13.22
C ASP A 11 -9.39 2.70 -12.69
N THR A 12 -9.60 2.72 -11.39
CA THR A 12 -10.46 3.72 -10.75
C THR A 12 -9.75 5.07 -10.58
N VAL A 13 -10.53 6.11 -10.33
CA VAL A 13 -10.00 7.50 -10.21
C VAL A 13 -8.90 7.60 -9.15
N ASN A 14 -9.04 6.87 -8.04
CA ASN A 14 -8.10 6.96 -6.91
C ASN A 14 -6.94 5.95 -7.00
N ASP A 15 -6.92 5.07 -8.01
CA ASP A 15 -5.78 4.17 -8.21
C ASP A 15 -4.53 4.90 -8.70
N ARG A 16 -4.70 6.05 -9.35
CA ARG A 16 -3.57 6.94 -9.66
C ARG A 16 -2.87 7.43 -8.40
N ASP A 17 -3.60 7.58 -7.29
CA ASP A 17 -3.06 7.93 -6.00
C ASP A 17 -2.25 6.78 -5.41
N ALA A 18 -2.73 5.52 -5.57
CA ALA A 18 -1.98 4.33 -5.20
C ALA A 18 -0.68 4.20 -6.02
N LEU A 19 -0.75 4.43 -7.34
CA LEU A 19 0.44 4.43 -8.21
C LEU A 19 1.46 5.48 -7.77
N MET A 20 1.01 6.71 -7.45
CA MET A 20 1.90 7.76 -6.96
C MET A 20 2.54 7.41 -5.62
N LEU A 21 1.79 6.82 -4.70
CA LEU A 21 2.34 6.33 -3.43
C LEU A 21 3.33 5.17 -3.65
N GLY A 22 3.01 4.23 -4.55
CA GLY A 22 3.91 3.16 -4.96
C GLY A 22 5.23 3.71 -5.52
N ARG A 23 5.16 4.71 -6.40
CA ARG A 23 6.35 5.38 -6.95
C ARG A 23 7.21 6.00 -5.85
N LEU A 24 6.59 6.70 -4.91
CA LEU A 24 7.31 7.26 -3.76
C LEU A 24 7.99 6.17 -2.92
N LEU A 25 7.34 5.03 -2.71
CA LEU A 25 7.93 3.90 -2.00
C LEU A 25 9.08 3.26 -2.82
N SER A 26 8.99 3.24 -4.16
CA SER A 26 10.09 2.75 -5.00
C SER A 26 11.35 3.63 -4.89
N GLU A 27 11.21 4.93 -4.68
CA GLU A 27 12.32 5.83 -4.38
C GLU A 27 13.01 5.47 -3.05
N ALA A 28 12.27 4.86 -2.11
CA ALA A 28 12.82 4.30 -0.88
C ALA A 28 13.41 2.88 -1.06
N GLY A 29 13.44 2.35 -2.28
CA GLY A 29 14.02 1.04 -2.62
C GLY A 29 13.05 -0.13 -2.51
N VAL A 30 11.74 0.10 -2.63
CA VAL A 30 10.70 -0.93 -2.67
C VAL A 30 10.54 -1.46 -4.10
N GLU A 31 10.56 -2.78 -4.28
CA GLU A 31 10.20 -3.44 -5.54
C GLU A 31 8.67 -3.46 -5.69
N LEU A 32 8.16 -3.09 -6.87
CA LEU A 32 6.74 -2.96 -7.11
C LEU A 32 6.20 -4.06 -8.00
N THR A 33 5.02 -4.57 -7.65
CA THR A 33 4.17 -5.43 -8.48
C THR A 33 2.81 -4.77 -8.64
N LEU A 34 2.30 -4.67 -9.86
CA LEU A 34 0.96 -4.16 -10.13
C LEU A 34 -0.02 -5.33 -10.21
N ALA A 35 -1.08 -5.30 -9.42
CA ALA A 35 -2.03 -6.41 -9.33
C ALA A 35 -3.48 -5.97 -9.57
N TYR A 36 -4.17 -6.74 -10.40
CA TYR A 36 -5.61 -6.65 -10.63
C TYR A 36 -6.29 -7.94 -10.18
N VAL A 37 -7.36 -7.81 -9.39
CA VAL A 37 -8.16 -8.94 -8.95
C VAL A 37 -9.44 -8.99 -9.73
N ARG A 38 -9.52 -9.96 -10.65
CA ARG A 38 -10.74 -10.27 -11.39
C ARG A 38 -11.67 -11.11 -10.53
N HIS A 39 -12.90 -10.67 -10.38
CA HIS A 39 -13.88 -11.43 -9.60
C HIS A 39 -14.41 -12.62 -10.41
N ALA A 40 -14.28 -13.83 -9.86
CA ALA A 40 -14.84 -15.04 -10.47
C ALA A 40 -16.37 -14.98 -10.44
N THR A 41 -17.00 -14.72 -11.59
CA THR A 41 -18.41 -14.99 -11.81
C THR A 41 -18.54 -16.37 -12.44
N GLN A 42 -19.41 -17.23 -11.92
CA GLN A 42 -19.62 -18.59 -12.43
C GLN A 42 -19.90 -18.60 -13.93
N ALA A 43 -19.05 -19.34 -14.67
CA ALA A 43 -19.21 -19.88 -16.03
C ALA A 43 -18.97 -18.95 -17.24
N GLN A 44 -17.92 -19.25 -18.01
CA GLN A 44 -17.94 -19.63 -19.45
C GLN A 44 -16.59 -19.37 -20.12
N SER A 45 -15.97 -20.39 -20.67
CA SER A 45 -14.61 -20.41 -21.25
C SER A 45 -14.32 -19.44 -22.42
N VAL A 46 -15.31 -19.06 -23.21
CA VAL A 46 -15.13 -18.09 -24.32
C VAL A 46 -15.06 -16.64 -23.82
N ARG A 47 -15.58 -16.39 -22.63
CA ARG A 47 -15.57 -15.07 -21.99
C ARG A 47 -14.27 -14.85 -21.20
N GLU A 48 -13.65 -15.93 -20.76
CA GLU A 48 -12.40 -15.89 -19.98
C GLU A 48 -11.23 -15.29 -20.76
N GLU A 49 -11.02 -15.67 -22.03
CA GLU A 49 -9.95 -15.11 -22.86
C GLU A 49 -10.10 -13.60 -23.11
N HIS A 50 -11.32 -13.13 -23.29
CA HIS A 50 -11.59 -11.70 -23.48
C HIS A 50 -11.38 -10.92 -22.18
N GLU A 51 -11.86 -11.44 -21.05
CA GLU A 51 -11.69 -10.83 -19.74
C GLU A 51 -10.20 -10.84 -19.29
N GLU A 52 -9.42 -11.84 -19.70
CA GLU A 52 -7.97 -11.89 -19.44
C GLU A 52 -7.24 -10.81 -20.24
N HIS A 53 -7.56 -10.65 -21.50
CA HIS A 53 -6.98 -9.61 -22.35
C HIS A 53 -7.34 -8.18 -21.86
N GLU A 54 -8.58 -7.95 -21.44
CA GLU A 54 -9.00 -6.68 -20.83
C GLU A 54 -8.22 -6.38 -19.53
N ALA A 55 -7.96 -7.42 -18.73
CA ALA A 55 -7.18 -7.30 -17.49
C ALA A 55 -5.71 -6.96 -17.77
N GLU A 56 -5.11 -7.57 -18.81
CA GLU A 56 -3.74 -7.25 -19.22
C GLU A 56 -3.62 -5.81 -19.73
N GLU A 57 -4.54 -5.37 -20.60
CA GLU A 57 -4.58 -3.98 -21.07
C GLU A 57 -4.77 -2.98 -19.93
N LEU A 58 -5.58 -3.33 -18.91
CA LEU A 58 -5.78 -2.51 -17.73
C LEU A 58 -4.46 -2.33 -16.97
N LEU A 59 -3.74 -3.42 -16.71
CA LEU A 59 -2.45 -3.38 -16.02
C LEU A 59 -1.36 -2.67 -16.87
N GLU A 60 -1.41 -2.78 -18.19
CA GLU A 60 -0.51 -2.04 -19.08
C GLU A 60 -0.74 -0.52 -18.96
N ARG A 61 -2.00 -0.07 -18.91
CA ARG A 61 -2.31 1.35 -18.65
C ARG A 61 -1.78 1.80 -17.30
N GLY A 62 -1.91 0.97 -16.26
CA GLY A 62 -1.35 1.25 -14.94
C GLY A 62 0.18 1.39 -14.97
N ALA A 63 0.87 0.49 -15.66
CA ALA A 63 2.32 0.53 -15.85
C ALA A 63 2.78 1.80 -16.59
N GLN A 64 2.05 2.21 -17.64
CA GLN A 64 2.28 3.45 -18.37
C GLN A 64 2.12 4.69 -17.47
N LEU A 65 1.07 4.73 -16.62
CA LEU A 65 0.82 5.82 -15.69
C LEU A 65 1.89 5.88 -14.59
N LEU A 66 2.40 4.74 -14.15
CA LEU A 66 3.52 4.67 -13.20
C LEU A 66 4.84 5.13 -13.84
N GLY A 67 4.95 5.02 -15.16
CA GLY A 67 6.18 5.33 -15.91
C GLY A 67 7.20 4.19 -15.89
N ASP A 68 6.77 2.98 -15.57
CA ASP A 68 7.58 1.76 -15.53
C ASP A 68 6.87 0.64 -16.30
N LEU A 69 7.28 0.42 -17.55
CA LEU A 69 6.70 -0.62 -18.42
C LEU A 69 7.20 -2.04 -18.09
N GLU A 70 8.31 -2.14 -17.36
CA GLU A 70 8.91 -3.41 -16.96
C GLU A 70 8.40 -3.90 -15.59
N ILE A 71 7.53 -3.13 -14.93
CA ILE A 71 6.93 -3.53 -13.65
C ILE A 71 6.25 -4.90 -13.75
N GLU A 72 6.44 -5.75 -12.76
CA GLU A 72 5.72 -7.01 -12.67
C GLU A 72 4.20 -6.79 -12.58
N ARG A 73 3.44 -7.59 -13.33
CA ARG A 73 1.98 -7.50 -13.42
C ARG A 73 1.37 -8.84 -13.06
N ARG A 74 0.30 -8.81 -12.26
CA ARG A 74 -0.43 -10.00 -11.81
C ARG A 74 -1.92 -9.83 -11.99
N VAL A 75 -2.53 -10.73 -12.71
CA VAL A 75 -3.99 -10.90 -12.75
C VAL A 75 -4.34 -12.06 -11.84
N ILE A 76 -5.20 -11.83 -10.85
CA ILE A 76 -5.65 -12.83 -9.89
C ILE A 76 -7.14 -13.05 -10.07
N VAL A 77 -7.56 -14.30 -10.14
CA VAL A 77 -8.99 -14.66 -10.12
C VAL A 77 -9.37 -15.04 -8.69
N SER A 78 -10.26 -14.28 -8.08
CA SER A 78 -10.66 -14.48 -6.68
C SER A 78 -12.11 -14.06 -6.44
N PRO A 79 -12.79 -14.62 -5.43
CA PRO A 79 -14.13 -14.18 -5.03
C PRO A 79 -14.20 -12.72 -4.57
N SER A 80 -13.10 -12.20 -4.02
CA SER A 80 -13.00 -10.80 -3.59
C SER A 80 -11.60 -10.24 -3.78
N THR A 81 -11.50 -8.91 -3.93
CA THR A 81 -10.20 -8.21 -4.04
C THR A 81 -9.33 -8.48 -2.79
N ALA A 82 -9.91 -8.44 -1.60
CA ALA A 82 -9.17 -8.67 -0.36
C ALA A 82 -8.57 -10.07 -0.28
N GLU A 83 -9.33 -11.12 -0.65
CA GLU A 83 -8.84 -12.51 -0.65
C GLU A 83 -7.77 -12.73 -1.71
N GLY A 84 -7.95 -12.16 -2.92
CA GLY A 84 -6.98 -12.26 -4.00
C GLY A 84 -5.64 -11.61 -3.63
N LEU A 85 -5.67 -10.40 -3.09
CA LEU A 85 -4.47 -9.69 -2.67
C LEU A 85 -3.80 -10.34 -1.45
N LYS A 86 -4.59 -10.86 -0.51
CA LYS A 86 -4.07 -11.63 0.63
C LYS A 86 -3.30 -12.86 0.15
N TRP A 87 -3.91 -13.62 -0.75
CA TRP A 87 -3.28 -14.81 -1.33
C TRP A 87 -1.99 -14.43 -2.07
N LEU A 88 -2.02 -13.40 -2.92
CA LEU A 88 -0.85 -12.97 -3.67
C LEU A 88 0.28 -12.52 -2.74
N ALA A 89 -0.04 -11.74 -1.70
CA ALA A 89 0.95 -11.28 -0.73
C ALA A 89 1.62 -12.45 0.00
N GLU A 90 0.86 -13.48 0.38
CA GLU A 90 1.40 -14.69 1.01
C GLU A 90 2.25 -15.52 0.03
N GLN A 91 1.88 -15.60 -1.27
CA GLN A 91 2.63 -16.35 -2.28
C GLN A 91 3.95 -15.69 -2.67
N GLU A 92 3.97 -14.38 -2.82
CA GLU A 92 5.15 -13.64 -3.25
C GLU A 92 6.01 -13.15 -2.07
N GLY A 93 5.53 -13.33 -0.84
CA GLY A 93 6.19 -12.82 0.36
C GLY A 93 6.27 -11.30 0.32
N ALA A 94 5.16 -10.64 -0.07
CA ALA A 94 5.11 -9.19 -0.13
C ALA A 94 5.10 -8.58 1.28
N ASP A 95 5.88 -7.51 1.46
CA ASP A 95 6.00 -6.80 2.73
C ASP A 95 4.85 -5.81 2.92
N LEU A 96 4.27 -5.29 1.80
CA LEU A 96 3.16 -4.34 1.88
C LEU A 96 2.23 -4.42 0.67
N ILE A 97 0.99 -3.94 0.86
CA ILE A 97 -0.01 -3.76 -0.19
C ILE A 97 -0.41 -2.28 -0.21
N VAL A 98 -0.44 -1.68 -1.39
CA VAL A 98 -0.71 -0.26 -1.60
C VAL A 98 -2.10 -0.07 -2.21
N PHE A 99 -2.87 0.85 -1.64
CA PHE A 99 -4.22 1.21 -2.06
C PHE A 99 -4.37 2.72 -2.26
N GLY A 100 -5.29 3.10 -3.14
CA GLY A 100 -5.92 4.41 -3.11
C GLY A 100 -7.07 4.45 -2.09
N SER A 101 -7.55 5.64 -1.77
CA SER A 101 -8.77 5.81 -0.99
C SER A 101 -10.02 5.46 -1.80
N ASP A 102 -11.16 5.26 -1.14
CA ASP A 102 -12.46 5.06 -1.80
C ASP A 102 -12.77 6.20 -2.78
N TYR A 103 -13.36 5.88 -3.91
CA TYR A 103 -13.63 6.84 -5.00
C TYR A 103 -14.57 8.00 -4.61
N ARG A 104 -15.32 7.88 -3.52
CA ARG A 104 -16.20 8.92 -2.97
C ARG A 104 -15.50 9.83 -1.96
N THR A 105 -14.24 9.57 -1.69
CA THR A 105 -13.49 10.30 -0.68
C THR A 105 -13.22 11.74 -1.12
N ALA A 106 -13.44 12.69 -0.22
CA ALA A 106 -13.09 14.08 -0.45
C ALA A 106 -11.57 14.22 -0.67
N ALA A 107 -11.19 15.16 -1.54
CA ALA A 107 -9.78 15.42 -1.82
C ALA A 107 -8.96 15.60 -0.53
N SER A 108 -7.77 15.05 -0.51
CA SER A 108 -6.85 15.10 0.61
C SER A 108 -7.26 14.30 1.86
N HIS A 109 -8.26 13.44 1.79
CA HIS A 109 -8.64 12.58 2.91
C HIS A 109 -8.34 11.12 2.60
N VAL A 110 -8.06 10.34 3.64
CA VAL A 110 -7.94 8.89 3.56
C VAL A 110 -9.27 8.26 3.92
N SER A 111 -9.74 7.35 3.07
CA SER A 111 -10.88 6.49 3.39
C SER A 111 -10.60 5.09 2.83
N PRO A 112 -10.36 4.11 3.70
CA PRO A 112 -10.11 2.76 3.26
C PRO A 112 -11.31 2.20 2.48
N GLN A 113 -11.05 1.62 1.30
CA GLN A 113 -12.04 0.86 0.55
C GLN A 113 -12.43 -0.42 1.32
N HIS A 114 -13.51 -1.07 0.93
CA HIS A 114 -13.96 -2.31 1.57
C HIS A 114 -12.88 -3.40 1.59
N SER A 115 -12.15 -3.59 0.49
CA SER A 115 -11.02 -4.52 0.42
C SER A 115 -9.88 -4.14 1.37
N THR A 116 -9.57 -2.85 1.48
CA THR A 116 -8.56 -2.31 2.39
C THR A 116 -8.97 -2.53 3.84
N GLN A 117 -10.23 -2.27 4.19
CA GLN A 117 -10.77 -2.51 5.54
C GLN A 117 -10.64 -3.97 5.95
N ALA A 118 -11.00 -4.90 5.04
CA ALA A 118 -10.87 -6.33 5.30
C ALA A 118 -9.41 -6.74 5.58
N LEU A 119 -8.44 -6.11 4.92
CA LEU A 119 -7.01 -6.37 5.16
C LEU A 119 -6.48 -5.66 6.40
N LEU A 120 -7.04 -4.53 6.81
CA LEU A 120 -6.75 -3.89 8.11
C LEU A 120 -7.25 -4.73 9.31
N GLU A 121 -8.10 -5.73 9.07
CA GLU A 121 -8.66 -6.65 10.07
C GLU A 121 -7.99 -8.03 10.07
N GLY A 122 -6.78 -8.18 9.53
CA GLY A 122 -6.03 -9.45 9.58
C GLY A 122 -5.17 -9.73 8.35
N GLY A 123 -4.82 -8.73 7.57
CA GLY A 123 -3.94 -8.86 6.40
C GLY A 123 -2.54 -9.36 6.74
N PRO A 124 -1.87 -10.07 5.81
CA PRO A 124 -0.56 -10.70 6.03
C PRO A 124 0.63 -9.77 5.80
N ALA A 125 0.41 -8.58 5.31
CA ALA A 125 1.42 -7.60 4.94
C ALA A 125 1.02 -6.21 5.44
N ALA A 126 1.96 -5.29 5.55
CA ALA A 126 1.65 -3.89 5.85
C ALA A 126 0.71 -3.29 4.81
N ILE A 127 -0.08 -2.30 5.19
CA ILE A 127 -1.06 -1.65 4.30
C ILE A 127 -0.71 -0.18 4.15
N ALA A 128 -0.43 0.25 2.91
CA ALA A 128 -0.24 1.65 2.57
C ALA A 128 -1.48 2.21 1.87
N ILE A 129 -1.94 3.38 2.28
CA ILE A 129 -3.16 4.01 1.74
C ILE A 129 -2.84 5.43 1.33
N ALA A 130 -3.05 5.75 0.05
CA ALA A 130 -2.92 7.11 -0.46
C ALA A 130 -4.20 7.91 -0.18
N PRO A 131 -4.11 9.19 0.23
CA PRO A 131 -5.27 10.06 0.30
C PRO A 131 -5.80 10.38 -1.10
N ALA A 132 -7.09 10.67 -1.20
CA ALA A 132 -7.72 11.06 -2.46
C ALA A 132 -7.05 12.31 -3.05
N SER A 133 -6.83 12.31 -4.36
CA SER A 133 -6.13 13.38 -5.11
C SER A 133 -4.65 13.54 -4.76
N PHE A 134 -4.02 12.52 -4.22
CA PHE A 134 -2.57 12.53 -3.92
C PHE A 134 -1.73 12.71 -5.19
N SER A 135 -2.12 12.06 -6.28
CA SER A 135 -1.46 12.13 -7.59
C SER A 135 -1.53 13.50 -8.27
N THR A 136 -2.46 14.36 -7.86
CA THR A 136 -2.61 15.70 -8.42
C THR A 136 -1.75 16.75 -7.71
N ARG A 137 -1.12 16.40 -6.60
CA ARG A 137 -0.19 17.27 -5.89
C ARG A 137 1.13 17.35 -6.69
N HIS A 138 1.77 18.53 -6.69
CA HIS A 138 3.15 18.64 -7.19
C HIS A 138 4.02 17.66 -6.42
N VAL A 139 4.78 16.85 -7.15
CA VAL A 139 5.64 15.74 -6.64
C VAL A 139 5.70 15.71 -5.11
N PRO A 140 5.01 14.77 -4.48
CA PRO A 140 4.90 14.78 -3.03
C PRO A 140 6.27 14.51 -2.42
N GLU A 141 6.89 15.56 -1.89
CA GLU A 141 8.15 15.43 -1.17
C GLU A 141 7.83 15.09 0.29
N ILE A 142 8.29 13.93 0.75
CA ILE A 142 8.15 13.54 2.14
C ILE A 142 9.32 14.10 2.93
N ARG A 143 9.08 15.12 3.72
CA ARG A 143 10.06 15.77 4.61
C ARG A 143 9.94 15.35 6.06
N ALA A 144 8.76 14.83 6.43
CA ALA A 144 8.46 14.42 7.80
C ALA A 144 7.61 13.15 7.82
N VAL A 145 8.13 12.11 8.47
CA VAL A 145 7.44 10.86 8.75
C VAL A 145 6.95 10.87 10.19
N GLY A 146 5.63 10.80 10.36
CA GLY A 146 4.97 10.68 11.67
C GLY A 146 4.97 9.24 12.15
N ILE A 147 4.98 9.05 13.48
CA ILE A 147 4.85 7.72 14.10
C ILE A 147 3.68 7.75 15.08
N LEU A 148 2.75 6.81 14.88
CA LEU A 148 1.73 6.44 15.84
C LEU A 148 1.92 4.95 16.20
N ALA A 149 2.55 4.69 17.32
CA ALA A 149 2.90 3.34 17.78
C ALA A 149 2.66 3.20 19.28
N ASP A 150 2.18 2.05 19.70
CA ASP A 150 2.08 1.70 21.11
C ASP A 150 3.47 1.57 21.75
N PRO A 151 3.60 1.74 23.08
CA PRO A 151 4.85 1.47 23.79
C PRO A 151 5.33 0.04 23.54
N GLY A 152 6.58 -0.11 23.05
CA GLY A 152 7.18 -1.41 22.74
C GLY A 152 6.89 -1.93 21.31
N ASP A 153 6.23 -1.16 20.45
CA ASP A 153 6.11 -1.48 19.03
C ASP A 153 7.36 -1.04 18.26
N ASP A 154 8.43 -1.82 18.45
CA ASP A 154 9.72 -1.57 17.81
C ASP A 154 9.67 -1.74 16.27
N ALA A 155 8.75 -2.58 15.76
CA ALA A 155 8.59 -2.81 14.33
C ALA A 155 8.13 -1.55 13.60
N THR A 156 7.10 -0.89 14.12
CA THR A 156 6.58 0.37 13.57
C THR A 156 7.63 1.49 13.66
N ILE A 157 8.32 1.59 14.80
CA ILE A 157 9.36 2.59 14.98
C ILE A 157 10.54 2.37 14.03
N ALA A 158 10.97 1.12 13.83
CA ALA A 158 12.05 0.76 12.92
C ALA A 158 11.65 1.08 11.47
N THR A 159 10.46 0.66 11.03
CA THR A 159 9.91 0.95 9.70
C THR A 159 9.91 2.45 9.41
N ALA A 160 9.37 3.26 10.34
CA ALA A 160 9.28 4.70 10.15
C ALA A 160 10.67 5.37 10.06
N ARG A 161 11.63 4.93 10.86
CA ARG A 161 12.99 5.46 10.84
C ARG A 161 13.72 5.11 9.55
N GLU A 162 13.66 3.85 9.13
CA GLU A 162 14.30 3.40 7.91
C GLU A 162 13.69 4.07 6.68
N LEU A 163 12.36 4.20 6.62
CA LEU A 163 11.67 4.91 5.54
C LEU A 163 12.07 6.39 5.50
N ALA A 164 12.09 7.07 6.65
CA ALA A 164 12.51 8.46 6.74
C ALA A 164 13.96 8.66 6.27
N GLU A 165 14.88 7.79 6.71
CA GLU A 165 16.27 7.81 6.27
C GLU A 165 16.40 7.68 4.76
N ARG A 166 15.61 6.79 4.13
CA ARG A 166 15.61 6.58 2.69
C ARG A 166 15.12 7.78 1.91
N LEU A 167 14.09 8.41 2.41
CA LEU A 167 13.49 9.59 1.78
C LEU A 167 14.19 10.90 2.15
N GLY A 168 15.25 10.86 2.96
CA GLY A 168 15.90 12.07 3.47
C GLY A 168 14.99 12.89 4.38
N ALA A 169 14.00 12.26 5.00
CA ALA A 169 12.98 12.87 5.83
C ALA A 169 13.36 12.83 7.33
N ARG A 170 12.78 13.72 8.11
CA ARG A 170 12.86 13.65 9.57
C ARG A 170 11.75 12.79 10.15
N VAL A 171 12.00 12.14 11.28
CA VAL A 171 10.97 11.47 12.06
C VAL A 171 10.39 12.43 13.10
N THR A 172 9.07 12.43 13.26
CA THR A 172 8.37 13.28 14.23
C THR A 172 7.22 12.54 14.92
N ARG A 173 6.87 12.99 16.12
CA ARG A 173 5.64 12.58 16.82
C ARG A 173 4.57 13.66 16.80
N ASP A 174 4.84 14.80 16.15
CA ASP A 174 3.85 15.85 15.95
C ASP A 174 3.03 15.53 14.71
N GLU A 175 1.83 15.00 14.91
CA GLU A 175 0.90 14.59 13.85
C GLU A 175 0.42 15.76 12.96
N ARG A 176 0.67 17.01 13.36
CA ARG A 176 0.22 18.20 12.61
C ARG A 176 1.18 18.60 11.48
N GLN A 177 2.40 18.10 11.49
CA GLN A 177 3.44 18.44 10.54
C GLN A 177 4.10 17.20 9.96
N VAL A 178 3.28 16.32 9.40
CA VAL A 178 3.71 15.09 8.75
C VAL A 178 3.31 15.08 7.29
N ASP A 179 4.12 14.45 6.47
CA ASP A 179 3.86 14.23 5.06
C ASP A 179 3.52 12.75 4.77
N LEU A 180 3.84 11.86 5.71
CA LEU A 180 3.46 10.45 5.73
C LEU A 180 3.33 9.99 7.19
N LEU A 181 2.30 9.22 7.51
CA LEU A 181 2.06 8.67 8.84
C LEU A 181 2.29 7.16 8.85
N VAL A 182 3.17 6.69 9.73
CA VAL A 182 3.39 5.26 9.99
C VAL A 182 2.69 4.88 11.28
N VAL A 183 1.85 3.86 11.20
CA VAL A 183 0.93 3.45 12.27
C VAL A 183 1.17 1.99 12.62
N GLY A 184 1.20 1.65 13.89
CA GLY A 184 1.33 0.28 14.37
C GLY A 184 0.03 -0.50 14.39
N SER A 185 0.13 -1.82 14.26
CA SER A 185 -0.94 -2.75 14.59
C SER A 185 -1.10 -2.86 16.10
N ARG A 186 -2.33 -3.18 16.55
CA ARG A 186 -2.59 -3.38 17.99
C ARG A 186 -1.73 -4.51 18.58
N SER A 187 -1.42 -4.41 19.85
CA SER A 187 -0.55 -5.35 20.57
C SER A 187 -1.04 -6.80 20.59
N GLU A 188 -2.36 -7.02 20.50
CA GLU A 188 -3.00 -8.33 20.49
C GLU A 188 -3.08 -8.97 19.10
N ALA A 189 -2.68 -8.26 18.04
CA ALA A 189 -2.64 -8.85 16.71
C ALA A 189 -1.68 -10.05 16.68
N PRO A 190 -1.95 -11.10 15.90
CA PRO A 190 -0.95 -12.12 15.64
C PRO A 190 0.30 -11.53 14.98
N GLU A 191 1.46 -12.10 15.25
CA GLU A 191 2.72 -11.67 14.61
C GLU A 191 2.60 -11.77 13.07
N GLY A 192 3.10 -10.76 12.37
CA GLY A 192 3.00 -10.67 10.91
C GLY A 192 1.60 -10.33 10.38
N ARG A 193 0.65 -9.93 11.23
CA ARG A 193 -0.69 -9.53 10.81
C ARG A 193 -0.96 -8.06 11.11
N VAL A 194 -1.72 -7.44 10.23
CA VAL A 194 -2.26 -6.10 10.45
C VAL A 194 -3.60 -6.23 11.16
N LEU A 195 -3.74 -5.52 12.28
CA LEU A 195 -5.01 -5.43 12.97
C LEU A 195 -5.07 -4.10 13.71
N VAL A 196 -6.00 -3.23 13.32
CA VAL A 196 -6.11 -1.89 13.88
C VAL A 196 -7.13 -1.81 15.01
N THR A 197 -6.92 -0.86 15.93
CA THR A 197 -7.92 -0.51 16.94
C THR A 197 -8.93 0.48 16.36
N ALA A 198 -10.09 0.65 17.01
CA ALA A 198 -11.05 1.70 16.63
C ALA A 198 -10.44 3.11 16.69
N HIS A 199 -9.53 3.36 17.63
CA HIS A 199 -8.79 4.62 17.69
C HIS A 199 -7.88 4.79 16.47
N THR A 200 -7.09 3.78 16.14
CA THR A 200 -6.20 3.79 14.97
C THR A 200 -6.98 3.95 13.67
N GLN A 201 -8.12 3.26 13.55
CA GLN A 201 -9.00 3.42 12.40
C GLN A 201 -9.51 4.87 12.26
N ASN A 202 -9.93 5.49 13.36
CA ASN A 202 -10.32 6.89 13.35
C ASN A 202 -9.18 7.83 12.93
N VAL A 203 -7.94 7.56 13.36
CA VAL A 203 -6.77 8.33 12.91
C VAL A 203 -6.54 8.15 11.41
N ILE A 204 -6.63 6.93 10.88
CA ILE A 204 -6.50 6.64 9.44
C ILE A 204 -7.55 7.42 8.64
N GLU A 205 -8.83 7.34 9.04
CA GLU A 205 -9.95 7.98 8.33
C GLU A 205 -9.91 9.53 8.39
N ASN A 206 -9.25 10.10 9.39
CA ASN A 206 -9.03 11.54 9.49
C ASN A 206 -7.68 12.01 8.94
N ALA A 207 -6.86 11.10 8.43
CA ALA A 207 -5.56 11.46 7.86
C ALA A 207 -5.74 12.24 6.54
N THR A 208 -4.85 13.21 6.33
CA THR A 208 -4.77 14.01 5.09
C THR A 208 -3.48 13.76 4.32
N VAL A 209 -2.70 12.80 4.77
CA VAL A 209 -1.43 12.34 4.23
C VAL A 209 -1.46 10.84 4.03
N PRO A 210 -0.55 10.26 3.22
CA PRO A 210 -0.44 8.80 3.11
C PRO A 210 -0.26 8.14 4.48
N VAL A 211 -0.91 6.99 4.67
CA VAL A 211 -0.81 6.20 5.89
C VAL A 211 -0.19 4.84 5.56
N LEU A 212 0.79 4.42 6.35
CA LEU A 212 1.39 3.09 6.30
C LEU A 212 1.12 2.36 7.62
N VAL A 213 0.29 1.34 7.59
CA VAL A 213 -0.03 0.50 8.75
C VAL A 213 0.88 -0.72 8.74
N VAL A 214 1.73 -0.84 9.76
CA VAL A 214 2.76 -1.87 9.86
C VAL A 214 2.18 -3.13 10.49
N ALA A 215 2.52 -4.31 9.93
CA ALA A 215 2.16 -5.60 10.52
C ALA A 215 2.88 -5.80 11.86
N ARG A 216 2.19 -6.39 12.84
CA ARG A 216 2.73 -6.57 14.18
C ARG A 216 4.05 -7.36 14.18
N GLY A 217 5.06 -6.83 14.84
CA GLY A 217 6.35 -7.49 15.05
C GLY A 217 7.24 -7.64 13.82
N VAL A 218 6.76 -7.24 12.63
CA VAL A 218 7.50 -7.39 11.37
C VAL A 218 7.79 -6.00 10.78
N PRO A 219 9.00 -5.46 10.98
CA PRO A 219 9.39 -4.19 10.39
C PRO A 219 9.66 -4.35 8.89
N ILE A 220 9.27 -3.35 8.10
CA ILE A 220 9.68 -3.27 6.70
C ILE A 220 11.14 -2.80 6.66
N ARG A 221 12.00 -3.58 6.01
CA ARG A 221 13.43 -3.32 5.90
C ARG A 221 13.76 -2.72 4.54
N PHE A 222 13.97 -1.43 4.50
CA PHE A 222 14.35 -0.71 3.28
C PHE A 222 15.84 -0.91 3.01
N ALA A 223 16.19 -1.89 2.17
CA ALA A 223 17.59 -2.22 1.85
C ALA A 223 18.33 -1.02 1.21
N LEU A 224 19.64 -0.86 1.53
CA LEU A 224 20.48 0.10 0.82
C LEU A 224 20.59 -0.30 -0.66
N PRO A 225 20.49 0.63 -1.63
CA PRO A 225 20.90 0.32 -2.98
C PRO A 225 22.36 -0.18 -2.93
N ILE A 226 22.60 -1.40 -3.45
CA ILE A 226 23.94 -1.89 -3.62
C ILE A 226 24.54 -1.05 -4.75
N TRP A 227 25.32 -0.04 -4.39
CA TRP A 227 26.17 0.63 -5.36
C TRP A 227 27.26 -0.38 -5.76
N THR A 228 27.04 -1.07 -6.87
CA THR A 228 28.14 -1.74 -7.55
C THR A 228 29.05 -0.65 -8.09
N ALA A 229 30.21 -0.52 -7.44
CA ALA A 229 31.29 0.40 -7.85
C ALA A 229 31.85 -0.01 -9.22
#